data_e87ccdfec0ae61feaf60f95e5e3c3467
#
_entry.id   e87ccdfec0ae61feaf60f95e5e3c3467
#
_cell.length_a   1.000
_cell.length_b   1.000
_cell.length_c   1.000
_cell.angle_alpha   90.00
_cell.angle_beta   90.00
_cell.angle_gamma   90.00
#
_symmetry.space_group_name_H-M   'P 1'
#
loop_
_entity.id
_entity.type
_entity.pdbx_description
1 polymer ?
#
loop_
_entity_poly.entity_id
_entity_poly.type
_entity_poly.pdbx_seq_one_letter_code
_entity_poly.pdbx_strand_id
1 'polypeptide(L)'
;MQQGVGVETWPNGTSFMGNYRNGVRNGFGIQKWPDQQSYAGNYRNGLIEGFGTYRWNDGREFTGDWVNQKIYGFGVQDYQDGRRYEGFYKLDKRQGYGIYMMPDRSTYSGAWQEGKQHGYGCVAVLCKHERNA
;
A
#
# COMPACT_ATOMS: atom_id res chain seq x y z
N MET A 1 -27.01 16.85 -0.83
CA MET A 1 -25.65 16.44 -0.49
C MET A 1 -25.68 15.19 0.37
N GLN A 2 -24.82 14.26 0.08
CA GLN A 2 -24.77 13.03 0.85
C GLN A 2 -23.99 13.22 2.14
N GLN A 3 -24.51 12.63 3.19
CA GLN A 3 -23.85 12.53 4.47
C GLN A 3 -24.01 11.09 4.94
N GLY A 4 -23.00 10.61 5.68
CA GLY A 4 -23.05 9.24 6.16
C GLY A 4 -22.73 8.25 5.07
N VAL A 5 -23.24 7.03 5.21
CA VAL A 5 -22.90 5.92 4.30
C VAL A 5 -23.69 6.04 3.00
N GLY A 6 -22.98 5.87 1.89
CA GLY A 6 -23.60 5.86 0.58
C GLY A 6 -23.07 4.74 -0.28
N VAL A 7 -23.82 4.39 -1.33
CA VAL A 7 -23.43 3.35 -2.27
C VAL A 7 -23.59 3.92 -3.68
N GLU A 8 -22.54 3.76 -4.49
CA GLU A 8 -22.56 4.19 -5.88
C GLU A 8 -22.12 3.04 -6.77
N THR A 9 -22.77 2.94 -7.93
CA THR A 9 -22.36 1.97 -8.93
C THR A 9 -22.36 2.64 -10.28
N TRP A 10 -21.46 2.21 -11.13
CA TRP A 10 -21.34 2.77 -12.50
C TRP A 10 -21.59 1.66 -13.51
N PRO A 11 -22.00 2.02 -14.73
CA PRO A 11 -22.33 1.01 -15.74
C PRO A 11 -21.17 0.08 -16.08
N ASN A 12 -19.92 0.53 -15.89
CA ASN A 12 -18.77 -0.30 -16.23
C ASN A 12 -18.43 -1.34 -15.15
N GLY A 13 -19.25 -1.38 -14.07
CA GLY A 13 -19.00 -2.35 -13.00
C GLY A 13 -18.24 -1.79 -11.81
N THR A 14 -17.79 -0.55 -11.88
CA THR A 14 -17.16 0.09 -10.73
C THR A 14 -18.19 0.31 -9.63
N SER A 15 -17.82 0.10 -8.38
CA SER A 15 -18.72 0.36 -7.27
C SER A 15 -17.95 1.01 -6.11
N PHE A 16 -18.67 1.79 -5.34
CA PHE A 16 -18.14 2.39 -4.12
C PHE A 16 -19.18 2.31 -3.03
N MET A 17 -18.73 1.96 -1.82
CA MET A 17 -19.57 1.99 -0.63
C MET A 17 -18.74 2.58 0.49
N GLY A 18 -19.27 3.62 1.14
CA GLY A 18 -18.53 4.22 2.22
C GLY A 18 -19.14 5.52 2.71
N ASN A 19 -18.37 6.24 3.47
CA ASN A 19 -18.85 7.46 4.11
C ASN A 19 -18.68 8.68 3.22
N TYR A 20 -19.65 9.57 3.34
CA TYR A 20 -19.68 10.84 2.62
C TYR A 20 -19.81 11.98 3.60
N ARG A 21 -19.25 13.10 3.24
CA ARG A 21 -19.40 14.34 3.98
C ARG A 21 -19.53 15.47 2.97
N ASN A 22 -20.65 16.19 3.05
CA ASN A 22 -20.92 17.30 2.10
C ASN A 22 -20.82 16.86 0.65
N GLY A 23 -21.31 15.65 0.37
CA GLY A 23 -21.36 15.16 -1.00
C GLY A 23 -20.09 14.55 -1.54
N VAL A 24 -19.01 14.51 -0.74
CA VAL A 24 -17.76 13.90 -1.18
C VAL A 24 -17.37 12.78 -0.23
N ARG A 25 -16.60 11.82 -0.74
CA ARG A 25 -16.13 10.70 0.06
C ARG A 25 -15.24 11.22 1.17
N ASN A 26 -15.51 10.76 2.38
CA ASN A 26 -14.73 11.20 3.53
C ASN A 26 -14.89 10.16 4.63
N GLY A 27 -13.79 9.61 5.12
CA GLY A 27 -13.80 8.52 6.07
C GLY A 27 -13.61 7.19 5.38
N PHE A 28 -14.09 6.12 5.98
CA PHE A 28 -13.85 4.79 5.44
C PHE A 28 -14.71 4.50 4.21
N GLY A 29 -14.12 3.85 3.21
CA GLY A 29 -14.85 3.44 2.04
C GLY A 29 -14.18 2.26 1.35
N ILE A 30 -14.95 1.58 0.50
CA ILE A 30 -14.48 0.45 -0.28
C ILE A 30 -14.85 0.71 -1.72
N GLN A 31 -13.84 0.74 -2.59
CA GLN A 31 -14.06 0.90 -4.02
C GLN A 31 -13.55 -0.33 -4.75
N LYS A 32 -14.35 -0.80 -5.70
CA LYS A 32 -13.99 -1.94 -6.54
C LYS A 32 -14.08 -1.52 -8.00
N TRP A 33 -13.05 -1.84 -8.76
CA TRP A 33 -12.99 -1.56 -10.19
C TRP A 33 -13.27 -2.82 -10.99
N PRO A 34 -13.68 -2.70 -12.24
CA PRO A 34 -14.02 -3.88 -13.04
C PRO A 34 -12.87 -4.85 -13.26
N ASP A 35 -11.63 -4.35 -13.22
CA ASP A 35 -10.44 -5.16 -13.47
C ASP A 35 -9.94 -5.88 -12.24
N GLN A 36 -10.77 -5.97 -11.19
CA GLN A 36 -10.47 -6.64 -9.94
C GLN A 36 -9.53 -5.87 -9.03
N GLN A 37 -9.21 -4.64 -9.35
CA GLN A 37 -8.54 -3.78 -8.40
C GLN A 37 -9.55 -3.31 -7.35
N SER A 38 -9.07 -3.06 -6.14
CA SER A 38 -9.94 -2.57 -5.08
C SER A 38 -9.15 -1.76 -4.07
N TYR A 39 -9.83 -0.88 -3.39
CA TYR A 39 -9.26 -0.14 -2.28
C TYR A 39 -10.26 -0.15 -1.12
N ALA A 40 -9.77 -0.45 0.08
CA ALA A 40 -10.57 -0.41 1.29
C ALA A 40 -9.79 0.41 2.32
N GLY A 41 -10.31 1.56 2.68
CA GLY A 41 -9.60 2.42 3.61
C GLY A 41 -10.16 3.81 3.66
N ASN A 42 -9.35 4.73 4.11
CA ASN A 42 -9.79 6.09 4.36
C ASN A 42 -9.73 6.97 3.13
N TYR A 43 -10.69 7.87 3.07
CA TYR A 43 -10.78 8.92 2.07
C TYR A 43 -10.83 10.26 2.76
N ARG A 44 -10.31 11.27 2.12
CA ARG A 44 -10.40 12.63 2.59
C ARG A 44 -10.67 13.53 1.39
N ASN A 45 -11.80 14.26 1.45
CA ASN A 45 -12.19 15.17 0.37
C ASN A 45 -12.19 14.48 -0.99
N GLY A 46 -12.68 13.24 -1.03
CA GLY A 46 -12.79 12.49 -2.28
C GLY A 46 -11.54 11.75 -2.69
N LEU A 47 -10.44 11.91 -1.99
CA LEU A 47 -9.16 11.29 -2.34
C LEU A 47 -8.78 10.21 -1.35
N ILE A 48 -8.07 9.19 -1.86
CA ILE A 48 -7.50 8.17 -0.99
C ILE A 48 -6.44 8.84 -0.13
N GLU A 49 -6.64 8.78 1.17
CA GLU A 49 -5.70 9.41 2.10
C GLU A 49 -5.86 8.79 3.47
N GLY A 50 -4.74 8.50 4.14
CA GLY A 50 -4.76 7.84 5.42
C GLY A 50 -4.54 6.35 5.27
N PHE A 51 -4.96 5.58 6.26
CA PHE A 51 -4.70 4.15 6.28
C PHE A 51 -5.65 3.40 5.36
N GLY A 52 -5.11 2.46 4.59
CA GLY A 52 -5.95 1.64 3.71
C GLY A 52 -5.19 0.53 3.04
N THR A 53 -5.95 -0.39 2.45
CA THR A 53 -5.41 -1.53 1.73
C THR A 53 -5.81 -1.42 0.26
N TYR A 54 -4.82 -1.44 -0.62
CA TYR A 54 -5.04 -1.42 -2.05
C TYR A 54 -4.65 -2.76 -2.63
N ARG A 55 -5.51 -3.32 -3.46
CA ARG A 55 -5.24 -4.60 -4.12
C ARG A 55 -5.23 -4.38 -5.62
N TRP A 56 -4.12 -4.76 -6.27
CA TRP A 56 -3.98 -4.64 -7.70
C TRP A 56 -4.47 -5.90 -8.39
N ASN A 57 -4.70 -5.80 -9.70
CA ASN A 57 -5.22 -6.92 -10.44
C ASN A 57 -4.19 -8.03 -10.69
N ASP A 58 -2.91 -7.78 -10.41
CA ASP A 58 -1.87 -8.78 -10.51
C ASP A 58 -1.65 -9.55 -9.20
N GLY A 59 -2.50 -9.29 -8.20
CA GLY A 59 -2.41 -10.00 -6.93
C GLY A 59 -1.57 -9.30 -5.87
N ARG A 60 -0.96 -8.17 -6.19
CA ARG A 60 -0.25 -7.41 -5.16
C ARG A 60 -1.24 -6.74 -4.24
N GLU A 61 -0.83 -6.59 -2.99
CA GLU A 61 -1.67 -5.94 -2.00
C GLU A 61 -0.79 -5.06 -1.11
N PHE A 62 -1.20 -3.81 -0.94
CA PHE A 62 -0.49 -2.90 -0.06
C PHE A 62 -1.40 -2.43 1.06
N THR A 63 -0.89 -2.46 2.28
CA THR A 63 -1.59 -1.94 3.46
C THR A 63 -0.69 -0.94 4.15
N GLY A 64 -1.18 0.26 4.32
CA GLY A 64 -0.40 1.31 4.96
C GLY A 64 -1.02 2.67 4.75
N ASP A 65 -0.17 3.70 4.82
CA ASP A 65 -0.62 5.06 4.75
C ASP A 65 -0.51 5.64 3.35
N TRP A 66 -1.48 6.47 3.03
CA TRP A 66 -1.57 7.14 1.74
C TRP A 66 -1.66 8.64 1.96
N VAL A 67 -0.92 9.39 1.17
CA VAL A 67 -0.96 10.85 1.18
C VAL A 67 -1.08 11.30 -0.26
N ASN A 68 -2.13 12.07 -0.56
CA ASN A 68 -2.38 12.55 -1.92
C ASN A 68 -2.35 11.40 -2.93
N GLN A 69 -3.02 10.28 -2.57
CA GLN A 69 -3.16 9.11 -3.43
C GLN A 69 -1.83 8.39 -3.71
N LYS A 70 -0.81 8.65 -2.92
CA LYS A 70 0.48 7.96 -3.03
C LYS A 70 0.84 7.31 -1.71
N ILE A 71 1.55 6.21 -1.79
CA ILE A 71 2.02 5.51 -0.60
C ILE A 71 3.09 6.35 0.09
N TYR A 72 2.95 6.51 1.39
CA TYR A 72 3.86 7.33 2.15
C TYR A 72 3.90 6.82 3.59
N GLY A 73 5.10 6.73 4.17
CA GLY A 73 5.23 6.25 5.54
C GLY A 73 5.37 4.75 5.61
N PHE A 74 5.02 4.18 6.75
CA PHE A 74 5.18 2.74 6.95
C PHE A 74 4.08 1.96 6.26
N GLY A 75 4.45 0.85 5.64
CA GLY A 75 3.47 -0.01 5.01
C GLY A 75 3.99 -1.41 4.75
N VAL A 76 3.07 -2.28 4.38
CA VAL A 76 3.36 -3.68 4.08
C VAL A 76 2.85 -3.97 2.69
N GLN A 77 3.71 -4.49 1.84
CA GLN A 77 3.31 -4.90 0.50
C GLN A 77 3.52 -6.39 0.34
N ASP A 78 2.46 -7.08 -0.06
CA ASP A 78 2.50 -8.50 -0.35
C ASP A 78 2.39 -8.70 -1.85
N TYR A 79 3.19 -9.62 -2.37
CA TYR A 79 3.18 -9.98 -3.78
C TYR A 79 2.56 -11.36 -3.94
N GLN A 80 1.98 -11.62 -5.08
CA GLN A 80 1.30 -12.87 -5.32
C GLN A 80 2.24 -14.06 -5.26
N ASP A 81 3.51 -13.86 -5.62
CA ASP A 81 4.50 -14.94 -5.62
C ASP A 81 5.08 -15.23 -4.25
N GLY A 82 4.61 -14.56 -3.20
CA GLY A 82 5.08 -14.81 -1.84
C GLY A 82 6.10 -13.83 -1.32
N ARG A 83 6.55 -12.89 -2.15
CA ARG A 83 7.43 -11.84 -1.66
C ARG A 83 6.64 -10.88 -0.78
N ARG A 84 7.35 -10.27 0.18
CA ARG A 84 6.72 -9.33 1.09
C ARG A 84 7.72 -8.25 1.47
N TYR A 85 7.25 -7.01 1.49
CA TYR A 85 8.06 -5.90 1.96
C TYR A 85 7.35 -5.22 3.12
N GLU A 86 8.06 -4.95 4.21
CA GLU A 86 7.56 -4.18 5.34
C GLU A 86 8.54 -3.06 5.60
N GLY A 87 8.08 -1.83 5.50
CA GLY A 87 8.99 -0.73 5.73
C GLY A 87 8.41 0.59 5.28
N PHE A 88 9.30 1.53 5.08
CA PHE A 88 8.90 2.90 4.80
C PHE A 88 8.88 3.21 3.31
N TYR A 89 7.96 4.08 2.94
CA TYR A 89 7.77 4.53 1.57
C TYR A 89 7.74 6.04 1.52
N LYS A 90 8.11 6.57 0.39
CA LYS A 90 7.95 7.98 0.07
C LYS A 90 7.54 8.07 -1.38
N LEU A 91 6.36 8.66 -1.62
CA LEU A 91 5.84 8.87 -2.96
C LEU A 91 5.89 7.59 -3.80
N ASP A 92 5.31 6.50 -3.26
CA ASP A 92 5.19 5.20 -3.91
C ASP A 92 6.47 4.41 -4.03
N LYS A 93 7.58 4.90 -3.49
CA LYS A 93 8.86 4.19 -3.56
C LYS A 93 9.37 3.84 -2.18
N ARG A 94 10.02 2.68 -2.08
CA ARG A 94 10.64 2.29 -0.83
C ARG A 94 11.72 3.29 -0.48
N GLN A 95 11.67 3.75 0.76
CA GLN A 95 12.57 4.79 1.21
C GLN A 95 12.78 4.63 2.71
N GLY A 96 14.06 4.67 3.14
CA GLY A 96 14.35 4.47 4.54
C GLY A 96 14.55 3.00 4.86
N TYR A 97 14.22 2.60 6.08
CA TYR A 97 14.46 1.22 6.51
C TYR A 97 13.32 0.32 6.13
N GLY A 98 13.65 -0.91 5.74
CA GLY A 98 12.63 -1.89 5.42
C GLY A 98 13.17 -3.31 5.40
N ILE A 99 12.25 -4.26 5.44
CA ILE A 99 12.56 -5.69 5.39
C ILE A 99 11.89 -6.28 4.17
N TYR A 100 12.69 -6.87 3.30
CA TYR A 100 12.20 -7.52 2.08
C TYR A 100 12.34 -9.02 2.25
N MET A 101 11.24 -9.74 2.14
CA MET A 101 11.21 -11.19 2.32
C MET A 101 10.95 -11.87 0.99
N MET A 102 11.78 -12.85 0.65
CA MET A 102 11.64 -13.62 -0.56
C MET A 102 10.81 -14.88 -0.32
N PRO A 103 10.29 -15.51 -1.38
CA PRO A 103 9.48 -16.73 -1.21
C PRO A 103 10.22 -17.86 -0.50
N ASP A 104 11.55 -17.94 -0.65
CA ASP A 104 12.34 -18.96 0.01
C ASP A 104 12.67 -18.60 1.46
N ARG A 105 12.05 -17.51 1.95
CA ARG A 105 12.19 -17.02 3.31
C ARG A 105 13.52 -16.33 3.60
N SER A 106 14.36 -16.12 2.60
CA SER A 106 15.50 -15.25 2.78
C SER A 106 15.00 -13.82 2.85
N THR A 107 15.68 -12.98 3.62
CA THR A 107 15.26 -11.60 3.82
C THR A 107 16.43 -10.65 3.65
N TYR A 108 16.12 -9.46 3.20
CA TYR A 108 17.03 -8.33 3.24
C TYR A 108 16.46 -7.31 4.22
N SER A 109 17.27 -6.91 5.20
CA SER A 109 16.88 -5.88 6.16
C SER A 109 17.86 -4.74 6.04
N GLY A 110 17.38 -3.56 5.75
CA GLY A 110 18.29 -2.44 5.62
C GLY A 110 17.66 -1.24 4.98
N ALA A 111 18.50 -0.37 4.46
CA ALA A 111 18.07 0.90 3.91
C ALA A 111 17.68 0.78 2.45
N TRP A 112 16.73 1.61 2.07
CA TRP A 112 16.21 1.71 0.71
C TRP A 112 16.22 3.17 0.30
N GLN A 113 16.47 3.40 -0.95
CA GLN A 113 16.40 4.75 -1.50
C GLN A 113 15.87 4.65 -2.92
N GLU A 114 14.80 5.39 -3.20
CA GLU A 114 14.17 5.43 -4.51
C GLU A 114 13.80 4.03 -5.01
N GLY A 115 13.35 3.15 -4.10
CA GLY A 115 12.93 1.82 -4.46
C GLY A 115 14.03 0.80 -4.56
N LYS A 116 15.28 1.19 -4.31
CA LYS A 116 16.43 0.31 -4.40
C LYS A 116 17.12 0.16 -3.06
N GLN A 117 17.72 -1.00 -2.83
CA GLN A 117 18.51 -1.21 -1.64
C GLN A 117 19.67 -0.22 -1.64
N HIS A 118 19.89 0.37 -0.46
CA HIS A 118 20.88 1.42 -0.34
C HIS A 118 21.59 1.31 0.98
N GLY A 119 22.93 1.53 0.95
CA GLY A 119 23.71 1.50 2.17
C GLY A 119 23.85 0.10 2.74
N TYR A 120 23.92 0.01 4.04
CA TYR A 120 24.12 -1.25 4.72
C TYR A 120 22.83 -2.01 4.83
N GLY A 121 22.94 -3.32 4.66
CA GLY A 121 21.82 -4.21 4.79
C GLY A 121 22.28 -5.59 5.18
N CYS A 122 21.32 -6.47 5.37
CA CYS A 122 21.62 -7.82 5.83
C CYS A 122 20.63 -8.79 5.21
N VAL A 123 21.15 -9.84 4.57
CA VAL A 123 20.31 -10.93 4.06
C VAL A 123 20.29 -11.98 5.16
N ALA A 124 19.09 -12.31 5.66
CA ALA A 124 18.95 -13.11 6.86
C ALA A 124 19.71 -14.43 6.83
N VAL A 125 19.65 -15.13 5.71
CA VAL A 125 20.33 -16.43 5.62
C VAL A 125 21.83 -16.28 5.69
N LEU A 126 22.37 -15.15 5.23
CA LEU A 126 23.81 -14.92 5.15
C LEU A 126 24.28 -13.85 6.12
N CYS A 127 23.40 -13.35 6.95
CA CYS A 127 23.75 -12.23 7.81
C CYS A 127 24.70 -12.67 8.91
N LYS A 128 25.88 -12.09 8.92
CA LYS A 128 26.90 -12.39 9.92
C LYS A 128 27.61 -11.13 10.30
N HIS A 129 26.84 -10.09 10.59
CA HIS A 129 27.36 -8.79 10.97
C HIS A 129 27.99 -8.03 9.84
N GLU A 130 28.01 -8.56 8.65
CA GLU A 130 28.46 -7.77 7.54
C GLU A 130 27.45 -6.75 7.20
N ARG A 131 27.91 -5.64 6.81
CA ARG A 131 27.08 -4.59 6.30
C ARG A 131 27.56 -4.31 4.91
N ASN A 132 26.92 -4.91 4.01
CA ASN A 132 27.31 -4.73 2.63
C ASN A 132 26.39 -3.74 2.01
N ALA A 133 26.98 -2.76 1.49
CA ALA A 133 26.21 -1.71 0.85
C ALA A 133 25.59 -2.22 -0.44
#